data_3004e8ecca11ab3245e97bf901d609eb
#
_entry.id   3004e8ecca11ab3245e97bf901d609eb
#
_cell.length_a   1.000
_cell.length_b   1.000
_cell.length_c   1.000
_cell.angle_alpha   90.00
_cell.angle_beta   90.00
_cell.angle_gamma   90.00
#
_symmetry.space_group_name_H-M   'P 1'
#
loop_
_entity.id
_entity.type
_entity.pdbx_description
1 polymer ?
#
loop_
_entity_poly.entity_id
_entity_poly.type
_entity_poly.pdbx_seq_one_letter_code
_entity_poly.pdbx_strand_id
1 'polypeptide(L)'
;QVFDTGTIFADENGLIVVDDVLETSNHFRMFDYVLDTIDVDLTSEYLFKLHTMLKRGTKSELDSKMNVGGFKQFPNQIGSIEAVQTTLPAEVPHAIQSLLEKWNADPHSNLLDFAKFHYRFETIHPFSDVNGRIGRLILFKELCKADLMPLVIRESNKPFYLRGLKKFEDDDSYLVDTLGAEQDYYTQLVERFLEI
;
A
#
# COMPACT_ATOMS: atom_id res chain seq x y z
N GLN A 1 -17.52 -28.13 8.36
CA GLN A 1 -18.04 -27.38 7.19
C GLN A 1 -17.36 -26.01 7.04
N VAL A 2 -17.02 -25.32 8.16
CA VAL A 2 -16.31 -24.01 8.15
C VAL A 2 -14.96 -24.10 7.44
N PHE A 3 -14.26 -25.21 7.59
CA PHE A 3 -12.92 -25.39 7.00
C PHE A 3 -12.94 -25.65 5.48
N ASP A 4 -14.06 -26.18 4.95
CA ASP A 4 -14.19 -26.50 3.53
C ASP A 4 -14.58 -25.27 2.66
N THR A 5 -15.28 -24.29 3.25
CA THR A 5 -15.80 -23.13 2.49
C THR A 5 -14.93 -21.89 2.61
N GLY A 6 -13.95 -21.87 3.54
CA GLY A 6 -13.16 -20.67 3.83
C GLY A 6 -13.97 -19.52 4.41
N THR A 7 -15.13 -19.81 5.02
CA THR A 7 -16.08 -18.82 5.55
C THR A 7 -16.28 -19.03 7.04
N ILE A 8 -16.27 -17.94 7.85
CA ILE A 8 -16.43 -18.02 9.31
C ILE A 8 -17.86 -17.71 9.74
N PHE A 9 -18.47 -16.68 9.17
CA PHE A 9 -19.80 -16.20 9.58
C PHE A 9 -20.62 -15.76 8.38
N ALA A 10 -21.95 -15.89 8.52
CA ALA A 10 -22.93 -15.15 7.73
C ALA A 10 -23.53 -14.08 8.65
N ASP A 11 -23.34 -12.83 8.35
CA ASP A 11 -24.05 -11.72 8.97
C ASP A 11 -25.18 -11.21 8.04
N GLU A 12 -25.89 -10.15 8.44
CA GLU A 12 -26.96 -9.55 7.64
C GLU A 12 -26.44 -8.99 6.30
N ASN A 13 -25.12 -8.82 6.14
CA ASN A 13 -24.45 -8.26 4.96
C ASN A 13 -23.77 -9.32 4.07
N GLY A 14 -23.70 -10.59 4.51
CA GLY A 14 -23.15 -11.70 3.74
C GLY A 14 -22.11 -12.55 4.46
N LEU A 15 -21.38 -13.36 3.70
CA LEU A 15 -20.38 -14.30 4.18
C LEU A 15 -19.01 -13.62 4.32
N ILE A 16 -18.42 -13.69 5.51
CA ILE A 16 -17.05 -13.21 5.76
C ILE A 16 -16.05 -14.31 5.38
N VAL A 17 -15.12 -13.99 4.49
CA VAL A 17 -14.06 -14.89 4.06
C VAL A 17 -12.97 -14.94 5.14
N VAL A 18 -12.51 -16.14 5.51
CA VAL A 18 -11.45 -16.33 6.53
C VAL A 18 -10.21 -15.51 6.22
N ASP A 19 -9.78 -15.51 4.96
CA ASP A 19 -8.59 -14.78 4.53
C ASP A 19 -8.72 -13.26 4.76
N ASP A 20 -9.91 -12.66 4.59
CA ASP A 20 -10.13 -11.24 4.84
C ASP A 20 -9.96 -10.87 6.32
N VAL A 21 -10.40 -11.75 7.22
CA VAL A 21 -10.22 -11.58 8.68
C VAL A 21 -8.74 -11.69 9.04
N LEU A 22 -8.05 -12.69 8.49
CA LEU A 22 -6.61 -12.88 8.70
C LEU A 22 -5.82 -11.69 8.17
N GLU A 23 -6.09 -11.24 6.95
CA GLU A 23 -5.42 -10.08 6.36
C GLU A 23 -5.69 -8.80 7.16
N THR A 24 -6.89 -8.61 7.69
CA THR A 24 -7.21 -7.48 8.56
C THR A 24 -6.39 -7.53 9.85
N SER A 25 -6.35 -8.67 10.54
CA SER A 25 -5.52 -8.84 11.73
C SER A 25 -4.02 -8.66 11.45
N ASN A 26 -3.56 -9.22 10.34
CA ASN A 26 -2.18 -9.10 9.89
C ASN A 26 -1.81 -7.65 9.53
N HIS A 27 -2.77 -6.89 8.98
CA HIS A 27 -2.57 -5.48 8.67
C HIS A 27 -2.24 -4.65 9.92
N PHE A 28 -2.93 -4.86 11.03
CA PHE A 28 -2.58 -4.18 12.29
C PHE A 28 -1.18 -4.55 12.78
N ARG A 29 -0.82 -5.84 12.76
CA ARG A 29 0.54 -6.27 13.12
C ARG A 29 1.61 -5.69 12.19
N MET A 30 1.32 -5.59 10.91
CA MET A 30 2.20 -4.97 9.92
C MET A 30 2.32 -3.46 10.19
N PHE A 31 1.24 -2.80 10.61
CA PHE A 31 1.25 -1.39 11.01
C PHE A 31 2.14 -1.17 12.25
N ASP A 32 1.99 -1.99 13.29
CA ASP A 32 2.86 -1.93 14.48
C ASP A 32 4.35 -2.10 14.09
N TYR A 33 4.66 -3.09 13.24
CA TYR A 33 6.02 -3.30 12.73
C TYR A 33 6.55 -2.07 11.97
N VAL A 34 5.72 -1.41 11.17
CA VAL A 34 6.10 -0.18 10.46
C VAL A 34 6.39 0.96 11.45
N LEU A 35 5.59 1.12 12.50
CA LEU A 35 5.85 2.12 13.54
C LEU A 35 7.17 1.86 14.27
N ASP A 36 7.48 0.60 14.59
CA ASP A 36 8.73 0.19 15.24
C ASP A 36 9.98 0.38 14.33
N THR A 37 9.76 0.53 13.04
CA THR A 37 10.83 0.60 12.00
C THR A 37 10.76 1.86 11.15
N ILE A 38 10.23 2.97 11.69
CA ILE A 38 10.05 4.24 10.96
C ILE A 38 11.38 4.69 10.32
N ASP A 39 12.49 4.63 11.04
CA ASP A 39 13.80 5.14 10.61
C ASP A 39 14.55 4.19 9.64
N VAL A 40 14.03 2.96 9.45
CA VAL A 40 14.68 1.98 8.58
C VAL A 40 14.44 2.34 7.11
N ASP A 41 15.49 2.31 6.29
CA ASP A 41 15.39 2.55 4.86
C ASP A 41 14.53 1.48 4.15
N LEU A 42 13.83 1.88 3.11
CA LEU A 42 13.09 0.96 2.27
C LEU A 42 14.05 0.13 1.42
N THR A 43 13.94 -1.19 1.53
CA THR A 43 14.65 -2.18 0.69
C THR A 43 13.67 -3.19 0.12
N SER A 44 14.09 -3.97 -0.86
CA SER A 44 13.27 -5.08 -1.37
C SER A 44 12.92 -6.07 -0.27
N GLU A 45 13.86 -6.37 0.64
CA GLU A 45 13.67 -7.26 1.79
C GLU A 45 12.62 -6.69 2.76
N TYR A 46 12.64 -5.36 2.99
CA TYR A 46 11.63 -4.68 3.80
C TYR A 46 10.23 -4.86 3.17
N LEU A 47 10.10 -4.62 1.87
CA LEU A 47 8.85 -4.83 1.14
C LEU A 47 8.38 -6.29 1.18
N PHE A 48 9.29 -7.26 1.02
CA PHE A 48 8.98 -8.69 1.13
C PHE A 48 8.51 -9.06 2.53
N LYS A 49 9.09 -8.45 3.56
CA LYS A 49 8.66 -8.64 4.94
C LYS A 49 7.22 -8.17 5.15
N LEU A 50 6.86 -6.98 4.64
CA LEU A 50 5.49 -6.47 4.72
C LEU A 50 4.51 -7.40 3.98
N HIS A 51 4.86 -7.85 2.76
CA HIS A 51 4.04 -8.78 1.98
C HIS A 51 3.82 -10.10 2.73
N THR A 52 4.88 -10.68 3.27
CA THR A 52 4.81 -11.92 4.07
C THR A 52 3.94 -11.74 5.31
N MET A 53 4.11 -10.63 6.05
CA MET A 53 3.30 -10.35 7.24
C MET A 53 1.82 -10.26 6.91
N LEU A 54 1.47 -9.54 5.84
CA LEU A 54 0.07 -9.32 5.45
C LEU A 54 -0.62 -10.61 4.99
N LYS A 55 0.08 -11.48 4.26
CA LYS A 55 -0.46 -12.73 3.72
C LYS A 55 -0.32 -13.94 4.64
N ARG A 56 0.26 -13.79 5.83
CA ARG A 56 0.51 -14.90 6.75
C ARG A 56 -0.78 -15.62 7.16
N GLY A 57 -0.81 -16.94 6.99
CA GLY A 57 -1.93 -17.82 7.34
C GLY A 57 -3.06 -17.85 6.31
N THR A 58 -2.99 -17.04 5.24
CA THR A 58 -3.98 -17.04 4.16
C THR A 58 -3.72 -18.14 3.14
N LYS A 59 -4.71 -18.43 2.30
CA LYS A 59 -4.53 -19.37 1.17
C LYS A 59 -3.45 -18.92 0.20
N SER A 60 -3.26 -17.61 0.06
CA SER A 60 -2.21 -17.03 -0.80
C SER A 60 -0.81 -17.43 -0.35
N GLU A 61 -0.55 -17.62 0.95
CA GLU A 61 0.77 -18.06 1.45
C GLU A 61 1.12 -19.47 0.98
N LEU A 62 0.12 -20.32 0.74
CA LEU A 62 0.30 -21.71 0.27
C LEU A 62 0.30 -21.82 -1.26
N ASP A 63 -0.12 -20.79 -1.98
CA ASP A 63 -0.14 -20.78 -3.45
C ASP A 63 1.20 -20.25 -4.00
N SER A 64 1.99 -21.13 -4.57
CA SER A 64 3.29 -20.78 -5.17
C SER A 64 3.19 -19.70 -6.27
N LYS A 65 2.04 -19.55 -6.93
CA LYS A 65 1.82 -18.53 -7.97
C LYS A 65 1.74 -17.12 -7.36
N MET A 66 1.33 -17.02 -6.10
CA MET A 66 1.24 -15.75 -5.40
C MET A 66 2.60 -15.23 -4.98
N ASN A 67 3.61 -16.10 -4.88
CA ASN A 67 4.99 -15.77 -4.51
C ASN A 67 5.08 -14.84 -3.29
N VAL A 68 4.37 -15.19 -2.21
CA VAL A 68 4.34 -14.38 -0.99
C VAL A 68 5.76 -14.22 -0.44
N GLY A 69 6.16 -12.97 -0.17
CA GLY A 69 7.54 -12.64 0.22
C GLY A 69 8.52 -12.48 -0.94
N GLY A 70 8.00 -12.36 -2.16
CA GLY A 70 8.78 -12.08 -3.37
C GLY A 70 7.98 -11.27 -4.38
N PHE A 71 8.61 -10.84 -5.47
CA PHE A 71 7.94 -10.13 -6.55
C PHE A 71 7.01 -11.04 -7.36
N LYS A 72 6.00 -10.45 -7.97
CA LYS A 72 5.05 -11.17 -8.84
C LYS A 72 5.78 -11.93 -9.96
N GLN A 73 5.27 -13.12 -10.25
CA GLN A 73 5.78 -14.00 -11.32
C GLN A 73 4.93 -13.91 -12.60
N PHE A 74 3.73 -13.38 -12.50
CA PHE A 74 2.79 -13.25 -13.62
C PHE A 74 2.39 -11.78 -13.81
N PRO A 75 2.11 -11.37 -15.06
CA PRO A 75 1.56 -10.05 -15.34
C PRO A 75 0.26 -9.84 -14.58
N ASN A 76 0.06 -8.64 -14.06
CA ASN A 76 -1.18 -8.21 -13.44
C ASN A 76 -1.57 -6.82 -13.97
N GLN A 77 -2.75 -6.36 -13.59
CA GLN A 77 -3.29 -5.08 -14.02
C GLN A 77 -4.04 -4.41 -12.85
N ILE A 78 -4.15 -3.09 -12.91
CA ILE A 78 -4.92 -2.31 -11.95
C ILE A 78 -6.27 -1.99 -12.57
N GLY A 79 -7.36 -2.32 -11.84
CA GLY A 79 -8.72 -2.13 -12.31
C GLY A 79 -9.22 -3.23 -13.25
N SER A 80 -10.53 -3.25 -13.48
CA SER A 80 -11.21 -4.28 -14.30
C SER A 80 -11.79 -3.73 -15.61
N ILE A 81 -12.32 -2.50 -15.62
CA ILE A 81 -13.01 -1.93 -16.77
C ILE A 81 -12.06 -1.12 -17.66
N GLU A 82 -11.20 -0.32 -17.03
CA GLU A 82 -10.14 0.45 -17.71
C GLU A 82 -8.80 0.03 -17.13
N ALA A 83 -8.41 -1.21 -17.43
CA ALA A 83 -7.24 -1.83 -16.83
C ALA A 83 -5.94 -1.13 -17.24
N VAL A 84 -5.17 -0.71 -16.26
CA VAL A 84 -3.83 -0.17 -16.44
C VAL A 84 -2.84 -1.32 -16.36
N GLN A 85 -2.03 -1.50 -17.40
CA GLN A 85 -0.96 -2.49 -17.40
C GLN A 85 0.15 -2.04 -16.44
N THR A 86 0.61 -2.95 -15.62
CA THR A 86 1.69 -2.71 -14.68
C THR A 86 3.04 -3.17 -15.23
N THR A 87 4.13 -2.83 -14.58
CA THR A 87 5.48 -3.30 -14.97
C THR A 87 5.51 -4.82 -15.13
N LEU A 88 6.14 -5.32 -16.19
CA LEU A 88 6.24 -6.76 -16.45
C LEU A 88 7.07 -7.46 -15.35
N PRO A 89 6.75 -8.71 -14.97
CA PRO A 89 7.41 -9.41 -13.88
C PRO A 89 8.94 -9.42 -13.97
N ALA A 90 9.50 -9.60 -15.16
CA ALA A 90 10.95 -9.61 -15.36
C ALA A 90 11.63 -8.26 -15.09
N GLU A 91 10.88 -7.17 -15.19
CA GLU A 91 11.39 -5.79 -15.02
C GLU A 91 11.20 -5.29 -13.58
N VAL A 92 10.29 -5.90 -12.80
CA VAL A 92 9.95 -5.46 -11.44
C VAL A 92 11.16 -5.35 -10.51
N PRO A 93 12.09 -6.33 -10.46
CA PRO A 93 13.24 -6.23 -9.55
C PRO A 93 14.08 -4.99 -9.81
N HIS A 94 14.38 -4.70 -11.07
CA HIS A 94 15.15 -3.52 -11.46
C HIS A 94 14.38 -2.21 -11.22
N ALA A 95 13.08 -2.19 -11.54
CA ALA A 95 12.24 -1.01 -11.35
C ALA A 95 12.12 -0.64 -9.86
N ILE A 96 11.90 -1.63 -8.97
CA ILE A 96 11.85 -1.41 -7.52
C ILE A 96 13.22 -0.99 -7.00
N GLN A 97 14.29 -1.68 -7.37
CA GLN A 97 15.64 -1.30 -6.94
C GLN A 97 15.93 0.16 -7.30
N SER A 98 15.72 0.57 -8.56
CA SER A 98 15.93 1.95 -9.00
C SER A 98 15.05 2.96 -8.27
N LEU A 99 13.79 2.60 -7.96
CA LEU A 99 12.88 3.46 -7.20
C LEU A 99 13.42 3.69 -5.77
N LEU A 100 13.78 2.61 -5.08
CA LEU A 100 14.23 2.67 -3.68
C LEU A 100 15.61 3.33 -3.54
N GLU A 101 16.55 3.04 -4.43
CA GLU A 101 17.87 3.69 -4.45
C GLU A 101 17.75 5.20 -4.59
N LYS A 102 16.90 5.68 -5.53
CA LYS A 102 16.67 7.12 -5.73
C LYS A 102 15.94 7.74 -4.53
N TRP A 103 14.99 7.01 -3.95
CA TRP A 103 14.24 7.47 -2.80
C TRP A 103 15.13 7.63 -1.57
N ASN A 104 15.97 6.63 -1.28
CA ASN A 104 16.84 6.65 -0.10
C ASN A 104 18.08 7.57 -0.25
N ALA A 105 18.39 8.04 -1.45
CA ALA A 105 19.58 8.87 -1.71
C ALA A 105 19.45 10.31 -1.20
N ASP A 106 18.26 10.88 -1.24
CA ASP A 106 18.01 12.29 -0.94
C ASP A 106 16.87 12.45 0.11
N PRO A 107 16.95 13.47 0.99
CA PRO A 107 15.84 13.79 1.89
C PRO A 107 14.67 14.39 1.09
N HIS A 108 13.44 14.03 1.48
CA HIS A 108 12.21 14.52 0.88
C HIS A 108 11.44 15.38 1.88
N SER A 109 10.92 16.53 1.43
CA SER A 109 10.27 17.50 2.32
C SER A 109 8.95 18.06 1.77
N ASN A 110 8.57 17.72 0.54
CA ASN A 110 7.34 18.21 -0.06
C ASN A 110 6.44 17.06 -0.52
N LEU A 111 5.13 17.26 -0.39
CA LEU A 111 4.13 16.22 -0.66
C LEU A 111 4.17 15.69 -2.12
N LEU A 112 4.64 16.51 -3.07
CA LEU A 112 4.78 16.09 -4.46
C LEU A 112 5.80 14.96 -4.63
N ASP A 113 6.92 14.97 -3.90
CA ASP A 113 7.91 13.88 -3.96
C ASP A 113 7.31 12.56 -3.45
N PHE A 114 6.54 12.62 -2.35
CA PHE A 114 5.81 11.47 -1.82
C PHE A 114 4.73 10.96 -2.79
N ALA A 115 4.01 11.87 -3.44
CA ALA A 115 3.03 11.52 -4.47
C ALA A 115 3.70 10.82 -5.66
N LYS A 116 4.85 11.32 -6.13
CA LYS A 116 5.66 10.70 -7.21
C LYS A 116 6.15 9.32 -6.84
N PHE A 117 6.72 9.17 -5.63
CA PHE A 117 7.17 7.88 -5.12
C PHE A 117 6.03 6.88 -5.06
N HIS A 118 4.91 7.28 -4.45
CA HIS A 118 3.72 6.44 -4.30
C HIS A 118 3.12 6.05 -5.66
N TYR A 119 2.97 7.00 -6.58
CA TYR A 119 2.52 6.73 -7.94
C TYR A 119 3.42 5.70 -8.66
N ARG A 120 4.74 5.86 -8.57
CA ARG A 120 5.70 4.92 -9.17
C ARG A 120 5.59 3.53 -8.57
N PHE A 121 5.46 3.42 -7.25
CA PHE A 121 5.25 2.14 -6.57
C PHE A 121 3.97 1.45 -7.05
N GLU A 122 2.85 2.20 -7.09
CA GLU A 122 1.56 1.66 -7.56
C GLU A 122 1.61 1.25 -9.04
N THR A 123 2.33 1.99 -9.89
CA THR A 123 2.50 1.65 -11.32
C THR A 123 3.37 0.41 -11.52
N ILE A 124 4.46 0.25 -10.74
CA ILE A 124 5.29 -0.96 -10.77
C ILE A 124 4.46 -2.16 -10.35
N HIS A 125 3.64 -2.02 -9.32
CA HIS A 125 2.75 -3.06 -8.79
C HIS A 125 3.50 -4.36 -8.50
N PRO A 126 4.46 -4.35 -7.56
CA PRO A 126 5.50 -5.37 -7.48
C PRO A 126 5.01 -6.75 -7.05
N PHE A 127 3.88 -6.86 -6.38
CA PHE A 127 3.36 -8.10 -5.84
C PHE A 127 2.18 -8.64 -6.67
N SER A 128 1.88 -9.92 -6.48
CA SER A 128 0.72 -10.56 -7.12
C SER A 128 -0.60 -9.99 -6.63
N ASP A 129 -0.64 -9.52 -5.37
CA ASP A 129 -1.80 -8.90 -4.72
C ASP A 129 -1.33 -7.89 -3.64
N VAL A 130 -2.25 -7.19 -3.00
CA VAL A 130 -2.12 -6.28 -1.85
C VAL A 130 -1.21 -5.04 -2.06
N ASN A 131 -0.83 -4.74 -3.29
CA ASN A 131 0.07 -3.62 -3.60
C ASN A 131 -0.43 -2.30 -3.02
N GLY A 132 -1.70 -1.96 -3.22
CA GLY A 132 -2.28 -0.72 -2.69
C GLY A 132 -2.26 -0.61 -1.15
N ARG A 133 -2.38 -1.73 -0.42
CA ARG A 133 -2.27 -1.72 1.06
C ARG A 133 -0.83 -1.47 1.50
N ILE A 134 0.12 -2.15 0.88
CA ILE A 134 1.55 -1.95 1.15
C ILE A 134 1.98 -0.55 0.70
N GLY A 135 1.59 -0.10 -0.50
CA GLY A 135 1.94 1.22 -1.02
C GLY A 135 1.47 2.37 -0.11
N ARG A 136 0.24 2.31 0.38
CA ARG A 136 -0.26 3.31 1.32
C ARG A 136 0.44 3.25 2.69
N LEU A 137 0.81 2.06 3.14
CA LEU A 137 1.51 1.92 4.42
C LEU A 137 2.96 2.42 4.35
N ILE A 138 3.68 2.17 3.26
CA ILE A 138 5.02 2.75 3.07
C ILE A 138 4.96 4.27 2.86
N LEU A 139 3.91 4.79 2.21
CA LEU A 139 3.69 6.25 2.13
C LEU A 139 3.53 6.86 3.53
N PHE A 140 2.70 6.25 4.38
CA PHE A 140 2.53 6.65 5.78
C PHE A 140 3.88 6.65 6.53
N LYS A 141 4.63 5.56 6.42
CA LYS A 141 5.95 5.40 7.03
C LYS A 141 6.92 6.50 6.62
N GLU A 142 7.05 6.73 5.32
CA GLU A 142 8.02 7.68 4.79
C GLU A 142 7.66 9.13 5.13
N LEU A 143 6.38 9.48 5.20
CA LEU A 143 5.94 10.78 5.74
C LEU A 143 6.37 10.93 7.20
N CYS A 144 6.12 9.94 8.07
CA CYS A 144 6.59 9.97 9.45
C CYS A 144 8.11 10.09 9.56
N LYS A 145 8.87 9.33 8.74
CA LYS A 145 10.34 9.38 8.72
C LYS A 145 10.88 10.76 8.35
N ALA A 146 10.14 11.50 7.54
CA ALA A 146 10.48 12.87 7.12
C ALA A 146 9.96 13.96 8.08
N ASP A 147 9.45 13.60 9.27
CA ASP A 147 8.80 14.51 10.23
C ASP A 147 7.61 15.27 9.62
N LEU A 148 6.96 14.70 8.60
CA LEU A 148 5.74 15.23 8.01
C LEU A 148 4.52 14.53 8.62
N MET A 149 3.40 15.28 8.71
CA MET A 149 2.14 14.69 9.14
C MET A 149 1.78 13.51 8.22
N PRO A 150 1.55 12.28 8.75
CA PRO A 150 1.11 11.18 7.93
C PRO A 150 -0.33 11.36 7.46
N LEU A 151 -0.80 10.45 6.60
CA LEU A 151 -2.16 10.46 6.09
C LEU A 151 -2.72 9.04 5.93
N VAL A 152 -4.03 8.93 5.92
CA VAL A 152 -4.77 7.69 5.62
C VAL A 152 -5.86 8.03 4.59
N ILE A 153 -5.88 7.29 3.48
CA ILE A 153 -6.91 7.49 2.45
C ILE A 153 -8.25 6.97 2.96
N ARG A 154 -9.17 7.89 3.26
CA ARG A 154 -10.54 7.55 3.69
C ARG A 154 -11.34 6.97 2.53
N GLU A 155 -12.28 6.08 2.82
CA GLU A 155 -13.13 5.46 1.81
C GLU A 155 -13.92 6.50 1.00
N SER A 156 -14.36 7.60 1.63
CA SER A 156 -15.03 8.73 0.95
C SER A 156 -14.18 9.39 -0.13
N ASN A 157 -12.87 9.41 0.03
CA ASN A 157 -11.92 10.06 -0.88
C ASN A 157 -11.19 9.08 -1.82
N LYS A 158 -11.43 7.79 -1.66
CA LYS A 158 -10.86 6.75 -2.52
C LYS A 158 -11.11 6.96 -4.03
N PRO A 159 -12.30 7.42 -4.49
CA PRO A 159 -12.49 7.74 -5.90
C PRO A 159 -11.57 8.85 -6.42
N PHE A 160 -11.32 9.89 -5.62
CA PHE A 160 -10.41 10.99 -5.96
C PHE A 160 -8.96 10.52 -6.01
N TYR A 161 -8.55 9.71 -5.03
CA TYR A 161 -7.24 9.07 -4.99
C TYR A 161 -6.98 8.19 -6.22
N LEU A 162 -7.92 7.32 -6.60
CA LEU A 162 -7.80 6.48 -7.78
C LEU A 162 -7.75 7.30 -9.07
N ARG A 163 -8.54 8.38 -9.16
CA ARG A 163 -8.46 9.34 -10.28
C ARG A 163 -7.10 10.01 -10.32
N GLY A 164 -6.58 10.43 -9.17
CA GLY A 164 -5.26 11.05 -9.05
C GLY A 164 -4.14 10.12 -9.54
N LEU A 165 -4.16 8.85 -9.16
CA LEU A 165 -3.23 7.85 -9.69
C LEU A 165 -3.37 7.68 -11.21
N LYS A 166 -4.59 7.57 -11.72
CA LYS A 166 -4.85 7.37 -13.15
C LYS A 166 -4.39 8.57 -14.00
N LYS A 167 -4.52 9.79 -13.49
CA LYS A 167 -4.24 11.03 -14.18
C LYS A 167 -2.85 11.59 -13.93
N PHE A 168 -2.04 10.94 -13.11
CA PHE A 168 -0.79 11.47 -12.60
C PHE A 168 0.21 11.93 -13.67
N GLU A 169 0.32 11.21 -14.78
CA GLU A 169 1.22 11.59 -15.88
C GLU A 169 0.70 12.80 -16.67
N ASP A 170 -0.62 13.02 -16.70
CA ASP A 170 -1.26 14.15 -17.36
C ASP A 170 -1.25 15.39 -16.45
N ASP A 171 -1.57 15.18 -15.16
CA ASP A 171 -1.71 16.24 -14.15
C ASP A 171 -1.57 15.62 -12.75
N ASP A 172 -0.41 15.83 -12.13
CA ASP A 172 -0.08 15.30 -10.80
C ASP A 172 -0.84 15.99 -9.65
N SER A 173 -1.41 17.19 -9.90
CA SER A 173 -2.15 17.95 -8.90
C SER A 173 -3.33 17.18 -8.31
N TYR A 174 -4.02 16.35 -9.10
CA TYR A 174 -5.14 15.55 -8.60
C TYR A 174 -4.75 14.62 -7.46
N LEU A 175 -3.58 13.97 -7.55
CA LEU A 175 -3.11 13.11 -6.46
C LEU A 175 -2.60 13.95 -5.31
N VAL A 176 -1.79 14.97 -5.58
CA VAL A 176 -1.20 15.85 -4.55
C VAL A 176 -2.29 16.52 -3.72
N ASP A 177 -3.33 17.08 -4.35
CA ASP A 177 -4.45 17.72 -3.66
C ASP A 177 -5.23 16.72 -2.80
N THR A 178 -5.43 15.50 -3.31
CA THR A 178 -6.10 14.45 -2.54
C THR A 178 -5.28 14.04 -1.32
N LEU A 179 -3.97 13.82 -1.48
CA LEU A 179 -3.07 13.49 -0.36
C LEU A 179 -3.01 14.64 0.66
N GLY A 180 -2.95 15.90 0.19
CA GLY A 180 -2.98 17.09 1.05
C GLY A 180 -4.25 17.18 1.88
N ALA A 181 -5.41 16.96 1.26
CA ALA A 181 -6.69 16.95 1.97
C ALA A 181 -6.80 15.83 3.03
N GLU A 182 -6.18 14.66 2.80
CA GLU A 182 -6.11 13.59 3.78
C GLU A 182 -5.12 13.91 4.90
N GLN A 183 -4.02 14.58 4.59
CA GLN A 183 -3.04 15.05 5.57
C GLN A 183 -3.65 16.11 6.50
N ASP A 184 -4.38 17.09 5.95
CA ASP A 184 -5.10 18.10 6.72
C ASP A 184 -6.14 17.47 7.66
N TYR A 185 -6.89 16.47 7.15
CA TYR A 185 -7.85 15.75 7.98
C TYR A 185 -7.17 14.98 9.11
N TYR A 186 -6.02 14.34 8.83
CA TYR A 186 -5.25 13.61 9.84
C TYR A 186 -4.72 14.57 10.90
N THR A 187 -4.24 15.76 10.50
CA THR A 187 -3.82 16.83 11.42
C THR A 187 -4.96 17.22 12.37
N GLN A 188 -6.16 17.48 11.85
CA GLN A 188 -7.33 17.81 12.68
C GLN A 188 -7.70 16.69 13.66
N LEU A 189 -7.54 15.42 13.27
CA LEU A 189 -7.74 14.29 14.19
C LEU A 189 -6.72 14.31 15.32
N VAL A 190 -5.43 14.48 15.00
CA VAL A 190 -4.35 14.52 15.99
C VAL A 190 -4.57 15.67 16.98
N GLU A 191 -4.85 16.89 16.48
CA GLU A 191 -5.14 18.06 17.31
C GLU A 191 -6.31 17.80 18.26
N ARG A 192 -7.40 17.21 17.75
CA ARG A 192 -8.57 16.87 18.56
C ARG A 192 -8.29 15.85 19.66
N PHE A 193 -7.44 14.86 19.39
CA PHE A 193 -7.12 13.82 20.38
C PHE A 193 -6.06 14.24 21.38
N LEU A 194 -5.18 15.16 21.01
CA LEU A 194 -4.14 15.69 21.89
C LEU A 194 -4.60 16.91 22.68
N GLU A 195 -5.84 17.42 22.45
CA GLU A 195 -6.38 18.62 23.10
C GLU A 195 -5.49 19.87 22.93
N ILE A 196 -4.82 19.99 21.75
CA ILE A 196 -3.91 21.09 21.40
C ILE A 196 -4.68 22.17 20.62
#